data_7b0ef95d519ed2497696adef71cd0756
#
_entry.id   7b0ef95d519ed2497696adef71cd0756
#
_cell.length_a   1.000
_cell.length_b   1.000
_cell.length_c   1.000
_cell.angle_alpha   90.00
_cell.angle_beta   90.00
_cell.angle_gamma   90.00
#
_symmetry.space_group_name_H-M   'P 1'
#
loop_
_entity.id
_entity.type
_entity.pdbx_description
1 polymer ?
#
loop_
_entity_poly.entity_id
_entity_poly.type
_entity_poly.pdbx_seq_one_letter_code
_entity_poly.pdbx_strand_id
1 'polypeptide(L)'
;PVLSMLISNPERPPGIKVLYITPLRALNRDMLERLEWWCNNLDIKLAVRHGDTETNERTRQSRSPPDILITTPETLQAILPGWIMRQHLQQVRWVIVDEVHEMADSKRGSQLALALERLRWRTGKEFQLIGLSATIGSPEKVAQFLVGNGRSIEIVKVPVARLMKLKILFPQPKPEDMELASTLFTHPEVAARLTVIRDYMSKHRSVLLFTNTRAISEVLASRFKVWDIDFPVSIHHGSLAKTSRIAAETGLKKGELKGLIATSSLELGIDVGRIDLVIQYMSPRQVTRLI
;
A
#
# COMPACT_ATOMS: atom_id res chain seq x y z
N PRO A 1 -8.10 6.39 18.65
CA PRO A 1 -8.76 5.55 19.66
C PRO A 1 -7.80 4.56 20.31
N VAL A 2 -7.08 3.70 19.55
CA VAL A 2 -6.17 2.68 20.11
C VAL A 2 -5.05 3.30 20.92
N LEU A 3 -4.39 4.36 20.42
CA LEU A 3 -3.37 5.10 21.18
C LEU A 3 -3.94 5.68 22.48
N SER A 4 -5.13 6.29 22.42
CA SER A 4 -5.79 6.84 23.61
C SER A 4 -6.06 5.74 24.65
N MET A 5 -6.57 4.56 24.23
CA MET A 5 -6.79 3.43 25.12
C MET A 5 -5.48 2.88 25.71
N LEU A 6 -4.39 2.90 24.93
CA LEU A 6 -3.08 2.43 25.37
C LEU A 6 -2.49 3.34 26.45
N ILE A 7 -2.61 4.66 26.31
CA ILE A 7 -2.11 5.63 27.29
C ILE A 7 -2.99 5.76 28.54
N SER A 8 -4.30 5.52 28.41
CA SER A 8 -5.23 5.56 29.54
C SER A 8 -5.02 4.40 30.53
N ASN A 9 -4.22 3.40 30.18
CA ASN A 9 -3.89 2.30 31.08
C ASN A 9 -2.52 2.57 31.72
N PRO A 10 -2.44 2.95 33.01
CA PRO A 10 -1.20 3.26 33.72
C PRO A 10 -0.27 2.04 33.82
N GLU A 11 -0.84 0.84 33.93
CA GLU A 11 -0.07 -0.41 33.98
C GLU A 11 0.16 -0.93 32.57
N ARG A 12 1.35 -0.67 32.06
CA ARG A 12 1.82 -1.21 30.77
C ARG A 12 2.88 -2.29 31.00
N PRO A 13 2.50 -3.54 31.26
CA PRO A 13 3.48 -4.62 31.41
C PRO A 13 4.30 -4.75 30.13
N PRO A 14 5.58 -5.17 30.20
CA PRO A 14 6.40 -5.34 29.01
C PRO A 14 5.78 -6.37 28.05
N GLY A 15 5.84 -6.08 26.75
CA GLY A 15 5.27 -6.93 25.69
C GLY A 15 4.52 -6.11 24.65
N ILE A 16 4.11 -6.77 23.57
CA ILE A 16 3.43 -6.16 22.42
C ILE A 16 1.93 -6.06 22.73
N LYS A 17 1.38 -4.84 22.76
CA LYS A 17 -0.06 -4.58 23.00
C LYS A 17 -0.84 -4.43 21.70
N VAL A 18 -0.19 -3.87 20.67
CA VAL A 18 -0.80 -3.61 19.37
C VAL A 18 0.01 -4.30 18.28
N LEU A 19 -0.66 -5.11 17.48
CA LEU A 19 -0.13 -5.60 16.22
C LEU A 19 -0.77 -4.80 15.08
N TYR A 20 0.04 -4.16 14.25
CA TYR A 20 -0.40 -3.52 13.02
C TYR A 20 0.12 -4.33 11.83
N ILE A 21 -0.77 -4.96 11.10
CA ILE A 21 -0.45 -5.91 10.04
C ILE A 21 -0.79 -5.29 8.69
N THR A 22 0.21 -5.15 7.83
CA THR A 22 0.04 -4.63 6.47
C THR A 22 0.43 -5.67 5.42
N PRO A 23 -0.17 -5.65 4.22
CA PRO A 23 0.16 -6.60 3.16
C PRO A 23 1.55 -6.39 2.56
N LEU A 24 2.10 -5.18 2.63
CA LEU A 24 3.35 -4.81 1.98
C LEU A 24 4.35 -4.14 2.93
N ARG A 25 5.65 -4.41 2.70
CA ARG A 25 6.75 -3.80 3.47
C ARG A 25 6.85 -2.27 3.29
N ALA A 26 6.44 -1.76 2.13
CA ALA A 26 6.42 -0.32 1.88
C ALA A 26 5.43 0.39 2.80
N LEU A 27 4.24 -0.18 3.01
CA LEU A 27 3.22 0.31 3.94
C LEU A 27 3.72 0.35 5.39
N ASN A 28 4.53 -0.63 5.78
CA ASN A 28 5.12 -0.66 7.12
C ASN A 28 5.96 0.59 7.42
N ARG A 29 6.66 1.09 6.41
CA ARG A 29 7.50 2.29 6.56
C ARG A 29 6.65 3.56 6.63
N ASP A 30 5.70 3.71 5.72
CA ASP A 30 4.79 4.85 5.72
C ASP A 30 4.02 4.94 7.04
N MET A 31 3.52 3.80 7.53
CA MET A 31 2.83 3.73 8.81
C MET A 31 3.77 4.05 9.99
N LEU A 32 5.04 3.60 9.92
CA LEU A 32 6.05 3.94 10.91
C LEU A 32 6.22 5.45 11.00
N GLU A 33 6.49 6.12 9.86
CA GLU A 33 6.69 7.58 9.79
C GLU A 33 5.48 8.35 10.33
N ARG A 34 4.26 7.92 10.01
CA ARG A 34 3.01 8.54 10.51
C ARG A 34 2.81 8.37 12.01
N LEU A 35 3.18 7.22 12.57
CA LEU A 35 2.99 6.93 13.98
C LEU A 35 4.14 7.41 14.85
N GLU A 36 5.34 7.58 14.30
CA GLU A 36 6.55 7.87 15.06
C GLU A 36 6.43 9.16 15.87
N TRP A 37 5.89 10.22 15.27
CA TRP A 37 5.67 11.48 15.99
C TRP A 37 4.75 11.30 17.20
N TRP A 38 3.62 10.59 17.03
CA TRP A 38 2.68 10.34 18.12
C TRP A 38 3.29 9.45 19.20
N CYS A 39 3.97 8.39 18.81
CA CYS A 39 4.54 7.43 19.75
C CYS A 39 5.66 8.06 20.58
N ASN A 40 6.51 8.88 19.98
CA ASN A 40 7.58 9.60 20.68
C ASN A 40 7.03 10.60 21.70
N ASN A 41 5.95 11.33 21.35
CA ASN A 41 5.32 12.28 22.29
C ASN A 41 4.50 11.61 23.41
N LEU A 42 4.11 10.36 23.24
CA LEU A 42 3.28 9.60 24.19
C LEU A 42 4.06 8.54 24.97
N ASP A 43 5.38 8.50 24.85
CA ASP A 43 6.25 7.47 25.43
C ASP A 43 5.76 6.04 25.12
N ILE A 44 5.46 5.79 23.84
CA ILE A 44 5.04 4.49 23.31
C ILE A 44 6.17 3.93 22.46
N LYS A 45 6.65 2.74 22.77
CA LYS A 45 7.67 2.05 21.99
C LYS A 45 7.07 1.50 20.70
N LEU A 46 7.51 2.03 19.56
CA LEU A 46 7.10 1.61 18.23
C LEU A 46 8.25 0.89 17.53
N ALA A 47 7.96 -0.22 16.84
CA ALA A 47 8.94 -0.91 16.01
C ALA A 47 8.30 -1.56 14.77
N VAL A 48 9.12 -1.75 13.74
CA VAL A 48 8.76 -2.49 12.52
C VAL A 48 9.54 -3.80 12.47
N ARG A 49 8.85 -4.88 12.11
CA ARG A 49 9.48 -6.17 11.86
C ARG A 49 8.93 -6.82 10.59
N HIS A 50 9.80 -7.04 9.63
CA HIS A 50 9.50 -7.73 8.37
C HIS A 50 10.72 -8.54 7.90
N GLY A 51 10.64 -9.18 6.73
CA GLY A 51 11.71 -10.03 6.23
C GLY A 51 13.09 -9.36 6.13
N ASP A 52 13.12 -8.05 5.84
CA ASP A 52 14.37 -7.27 5.68
C ASP A 52 14.85 -6.59 6.98
N THR A 53 14.17 -6.81 8.12
CA THR A 53 14.64 -6.25 9.40
C THR A 53 15.95 -6.91 9.80
N GLU A 54 16.96 -6.10 10.11
CA GLU A 54 18.29 -6.55 10.46
C GLU A 54 18.31 -7.42 11.74
N THR A 55 19.27 -8.34 11.81
CA THR A 55 19.39 -9.29 12.93
C THR A 55 19.58 -8.58 14.28
N ASN A 56 20.36 -7.50 14.30
CA ASN A 56 20.60 -6.71 15.52
C ASN A 56 19.28 -6.10 16.03
N GLU A 57 18.47 -5.55 15.12
CA GLU A 57 17.19 -4.98 15.47
C GLU A 57 16.19 -6.05 15.97
N ARG A 58 16.17 -7.22 15.31
CA ARG A 58 15.36 -8.37 15.76
C ARG A 58 15.74 -8.81 17.17
N THR A 59 17.05 -8.81 17.48
CA THR A 59 17.56 -9.16 18.80
C THR A 59 17.16 -8.10 19.84
N ARG A 60 17.25 -6.80 19.49
CA ARG A 60 16.81 -5.70 20.35
C ARG A 60 15.32 -5.81 20.68
N GLN A 61 14.49 -6.03 19.68
CA GLN A 61 13.03 -6.22 19.85
C GLN A 61 12.68 -7.45 20.73
N SER A 62 13.50 -8.48 20.68
CA SER A 62 13.30 -9.67 21.53
C SER A 62 13.67 -9.43 22.99
N ARG A 63 14.66 -8.57 23.26
CA ARG A 63 15.10 -8.22 24.62
C ARG A 63 14.24 -7.10 25.24
N SER A 64 13.89 -6.11 24.41
CA SER A 64 13.06 -4.97 24.79
C SER A 64 11.90 -4.85 23.79
N PRO A 65 10.76 -5.52 24.06
CA PRO A 65 9.64 -5.54 23.13
C PRO A 65 9.03 -4.15 22.95
N PRO A 66 8.55 -3.81 21.73
CA PRO A 66 7.79 -2.60 21.52
C PRO A 66 6.35 -2.76 22.08
N ASP A 67 5.69 -1.63 22.33
CA ASP A 67 4.27 -1.59 22.63
C ASP A 67 3.43 -1.82 21.36
N ILE A 68 3.88 -1.25 20.26
CA ILE A 68 3.27 -1.39 18.93
C ILE A 68 4.26 -2.04 18.00
N LEU A 69 3.89 -3.15 17.38
CA LEU A 69 4.67 -3.83 16.36
C LEU A 69 3.95 -3.76 15.01
N ILE A 70 4.56 -3.07 14.06
CA ILE A 70 4.13 -3.07 12.64
C ILE A 70 4.80 -4.25 11.95
N THR A 71 4.02 -5.08 11.25
CA THR A 71 4.53 -6.33 10.66
C THR A 71 3.77 -6.76 9.41
N THR A 72 4.20 -7.85 8.79
CA THR A 72 3.50 -8.49 7.67
C THR A 72 2.92 -9.85 8.10
N PRO A 73 1.92 -10.40 7.38
CA PRO A 73 1.36 -11.72 7.66
C PRO A 73 2.41 -12.82 7.78
N GLU A 74 3.38 -12.82 6.88
CA GLU A 74 4.46 -13.81 6.85
C GLU A 74 5.35 -13.71 8.09
N THR A 75 5.65 -12.49 8.50
CA THR A 75 6.48 -12.27 9.70
C THR A 75 5.74 -12.65 10.97
N LEU A 76 4.43 -12.37 11.07
CA LEU A 76 3.62 -12.85 12.18
C LEU A 76 3.69 -14.38 12.28
N GLN A 77 3.52 -15.11 11.17
CA GLN A 77 3.68 -16.56 11.14
C GLN A 77 5.07 -17.02 11.62
N ALA A 78 6.13 -16.30 11.24
CA ALA A 78 7.50 -16.64 11.62
C ALA A 78 7.81 -16.37 13.10
N ILE A 79 7.18 -15.39 13.74
CA ILE A 79 7.44 -15.06 15.16
C ILE A 79 6.57 -15.86 16.13
N LEU A 80 5.42 -16.36 15.71
CA LEU A 80 4.52 -17.15 16.56
C LEU A 80 5.15 -18.42 17.14
N PRO A 81 5.98 -19.19 16.43
CA PRO A 81 6.68 -20.35 16.99
C PRO A 81 7.82 -19.98 17.95
N GLY A 82 8.42 -18.79 17.78
CA GLY A 82 9.59 -18.34 18.53
C GLY A 82 9.30 -18.12 20.01
N TRP A 83 10.08 -18.79 20.89
CA TRP A 83 9.86 -18.79 22.33
C TRP A 83 9.75 -17.39 22.93
N ILE A 84 10.72 -16.51 22.69
CA ILE A 84 10.80 -15.17 23.28
C ILE A 84 9.68 -14.25 22.74
N MET A 85 9.58 -14.13 21.42
CA MET A 85 8.57 -13.26 20.80
C MET A 85 7.15 -13.70 21.13
N ARG A 86 6.92 -14.99 21.26
CA ARG A 86 5.64 -15.54 21.68
C ARG A 86 5.20 -15.07 23.06
N GLN A 87 6.13 -14.93 24.03
CA GLN A 87 5.82 -14.39 25.35
C GLN A 87 5.38 -12.93 25.26
N HIS A 88 6.04 -12.13 24.42
CA HIS A 88 5.68 -10.73 24.20
C HIS A 88 4.30 -10.56 23.56
N LEU A 89 3.90 -11.52 22.69
CA LEU A 89 2.58 -11.54 22.05
C LEU A 89 1.43 -11.85 23.03
N GLN A 90 1.68 -12.39 24.23
CA GLN A 90 0.63 -12.63 25.23
C GLN A 90 -0.04 -11.34 25.75
N GLN A 91 0.59 -10.19 25.52
CA GLN A 91 0.04 -8.89 25.94
C GLN A 91 -0.80 -8.22 24.84
N VAL A 92 -1.00 -8.86 23.70
CA VAL A 92 -1.77 -8.29 22.58
C VAL A 92 -3.22 -8.09 22.97
N ARG A 93 -3.69 -6.85 22.80
CA ARG A 93 -5.07 -6.42 23.05
C ARG A 93 -5.76 -5.95 21.78
N TRP A 94 -4.99 -5.42 20.83
CA TRP A 94 -5.50 -4.90 19.56
C TRP A 94 -4.68 -5.45 18.40
N VAL A 95 -5.38 -5.91 17.38
CA VAL A 95 -4.80 -6.30 16.10
C VAL A 95 -5.47 -5.49 15.02
N ILE A 96 -4.70 -4.69 14.31
CA ILE A 96 -5.15 -3.91 13.17
C ILE A 96 -4.63 -4.59 11.91
N VAL A 97 -5.53 -4.93 11.00
CA VAL A 97 -5.20 -5.49 9.69
C VAL A 97 -5.56 -4.46 8.64
N ASP A 98 -4.53 -3.91 8.01
CA ASP A 98 -4.69 -2.90 6.98
C ASP A 98 -4.79 -3.52 5.59
N GLU A 99 -5.48 -2.83 4.68
CA GLU A 99 -5.74 -3.29 3.31
C GLU A 99 -6.23 -4.75 3.25
N VAL A 100 -7.17 -5.09 4.13
CA VAL A 100 -7.63 -6.48 4.30
C VAL A 100 -8.17 -7.09 3.00
N HIS A 101 -8.69 -6.27 2.10
CA HIS A 101 -9.20 -6.69 0.79
C HIS A 101 -8.12 -7.30 -0.11
N GLU A 102 -6.86 -6.85 0.02
CA GLU A 102 -5.73 -7.41 -0.73
C GLU A 102 -5.35 -8.84 -0.32
N MET A 103 -5.87 -9.27 0.82
CA MET A 103 -5.54 -10.58 1.38
C MET A 103 -6.71 -11.57 1.31
N ALA A 104 -7.94 -11.09 1.28
CA ALA A 104 -9.14 -11.89 1.52
C ALA A 104 -9.31 -13.10 0.59
N ASP A 105 -8.89 -13.02 -0.68
CA ASP A 105 -8.99 -14.10 -1.67
C ASP A 105 -7.64 -14.76 -2.00
N SER A 106 -6.62 -14.55 -1.17
CA SER A 106 -5.25 -15.00 -1.42
C SER A 106 -4.77 -16.06 -0.43
N LYS A 107 -3.73 -16.82 -0.82
CA LYS A 107 -3.02 -17.73 0.09
C LYS A 107 -2.45 -17.00 1.31
N ARG A 108 -2.04 -15.75 1.15
CA ARG A 108 -1.52 -14.91 2.24
C ARG A 108 -2.60 -14.62 3.28
N GLY A 109 -3.82 -14.37 2.81
CA GLY A 109 -4.96 -14.19 3.69
C GLY A 109 -5.30 -15.45 4.49
N SER A 110 -5.29 -16.61 3.86
CA SER A 110 -5.49 -17.88 4.58
C SER A 110 -4.42 -18.10 5.65
N GLN A 111 -3.17 -17.75 5.37
CA GLN A 111 -2.09 -17.76 6.35
C GLN A 111 -2.30 -16.78 7.48
N LEU A 112 -2.80 -15.57 7.17
CA LEU A 112 -3.12 -14.55 8.17
C LEU A 112 -4.25 -15.04 9.09
N ALA A 113 -5.35 -15.55 8.54
CA ALA A 113 -6.46 -16.09 9.33
C ALA A 113 -5.98 -17.18 10.30
N LEU A 114 -5.16 -18.11 9.82
CA LEU A 114 -4.56 -19.12 10.68
C LEU A 114 -3.63 -18.53 11.75
N ALA A 115 -2.85 -17.48 11.41
CA ALA A 115 -1.99 -16.81 12.38
C ALA A 115 -2.80 -16.12 13.49
N LEU A 116 -3.93 -15.50 13.15
CA LEU A 116 -4.83 -14.86 14.11
C LEU A 116 -5.45 -15.89 15.06
N GLU A 117 -5.89 -17.05 14.57
CA GLU A 117 -6.37 -18.14 15.43
C GLU A 117 -5.27 -18.69 16.35
N ARG A 118 -4.06 -18.87 15.84
CA ARG A 118 -2.90 -19.26 16.66
C ARG A 118 -2.58 -18.20 17.73
N LEU A 119 -2.71 -16.93 17.38
CA LEU A 119 -2.49 -15.83 18.32
C LEU A 119 -3.54 -15.87 19.45
N ARG A 120 -4.85 -16.05 19.13
CA ARG A 120 -5.92 -16.22 20.14
C ARG A 120 -5.64 -17.37 21.09
N TRP A 121 -5.31 -18.51 20.50
CA TRP A 121 -4.98 -19.69 21.32
C TRP A 121 -3.77 -19.45 22.24
N ARG A 122 -2.78 -18.66 21.76
CA ARG A 122 -1.57 -18.36 22.54
C ARG A 122 -1.78 -17.32 23.62
N THR A 123 -2.57 -16.31 23.36
CA THR A 123 -2.88 -15.27 24.35
C THR A 123 -3.82 -15.78 25.43
N GLY A 124 -4.61 -16.81 25.13
CA GLY A 124 -5.69 -17.29 25.99
C GLY A 124 -6.78 -16.25 26.24
N LYS A 125 -6.79 -15.18 25.46
CA LYS A 125 -7.70 -14.02 25.60
C LYS A 125 -8.18 -13.58 24.22
N GLU A 126 -9.37 -13.00 24.20
CA GLU A 126 -9.84 -12.27 23.03
C GLU A 126 -9.14 -10.92 22.93
N PHE A 127 -8.75 -10.56 21.74
CA PHE A 127 -8.25 -9.24 21.38
C PHE A 127 -9.23 -8.57 20.42
N GLN A 128 -9.29 -7.25 20.45
CA GLN A 128 -10.06 -6.51 19.45
C GLN A 128 -9.37 -6.59 18.10
N LEU A 129 -10.08 -7.08 17.10
CA LEU A 129 -9.61 -7.18 15.73
C LEU A 129 -10.26 -6.08 14.89
N ILE A 130 -9.44 -5.26 14.24
CA ILE A 130 -9.86 -4.10 13.43
C ILE A 130 -9.37 -4.33 12.02
N GLY A 131 -10.27 -4.45 11.06
CA GLY A 131 -9.96 -4.52 9.63
C GLY A 131 -10.15 -3.17 8.97
N LEU A 132 -9.13 -2.70 8.24
CA LEU A 132 -9.21 -1.51 7.40
C LEU A 132 -9.21 -1.93 5.94
N SER A 133 -10.10 -1.36 5.15
CA SER A 133 -10.25 -1.72 3.74
C SER A 133 -10.68 -0.52 2.91
N ALA A 134 -10.24 -0.48 1.67
CA ALA A 134 -10.88 0.36 0.66
C ALA A 134 -12.31 -0.15 0.36
N THR A 135 -12.99 0.49 -0.57
CA THR A 135 -14.33 0.07 -1.02
C THR A 135 -14.28 -1.34 -1.62
N ILE A 136 -15.11 -2.24 -1.10
CA ILE A 136 -15.19 -3.64 -1.55
C ILE A 136 -16.65 -4.04 -1.80
N GLY A 137 -16.85 -4.95 -2.76
CA GLY A 137 -18.19 -5.40 -3.16
C GLY A 137 -18.91 -6.25 -2.12
N SER A 138 -18.19 -6.90 -1.18
CA SER A 138 -18.78 -7.81 -0.18
C SER A 138 -18.07 -7.66 1.17
N PRO A 139 -18.24 -6.53 1.87
CA PRO A 139 -17.55 -6.27 3.14
C PRO A 139 -17.87 -7.31 4.22
N GLU A 140 -19.08 -7.87 4.22
CA GLU A 140 -19.54 -8.90 5.15
C GLU A 140 -18.69 -10.19 5.01
N LYS A 141 -18.40 -10.61 3.77
CA LYS A 141 -17.58 -11.81 3.50
C LYS A 141 -16.11 -11.59 3.92
N VAL A 142 -15.58 -10.40 3.64
CA VAL A 142 -14.20 -10.05 4.03
C VAL A 142 -14.09 -9.95 5.54
N ALA A 143 -15.06 -9.37 6.21
CA ALA A 143 -15.09 -9.28 7.66
C ALA A 143 -15.20 -10.68 8.30
N GLN A 144 -16.08 -11.54 7.80
CA GLN A 144 -16.21 -12.91 8.28
C GLN A 144 -14.92 -13.75 8.06
N PHE A 145 -14.27 -13.56 6.90
CA PHE A 145 -12.96 -14.16 6.64
C PHE A 145 -11.93 -13.75 7.68
N LEU A 146 -11.90 -12.47 8.07
CA LEU A 146 -10.93 -11.95 9.02
C LEU A 146 -11.16 -12.44 10.45
N VAL A 147 -12.41 -12.46 10.92
CA VAL A 147 -12.73 -12.81 12.32
C VAL A 147 -12.93 -14.31 12.53
N GLY A 148 -13.23 -15.07 11.48
CA GLY A 148 -13.60 -16.49 11.55
C GLY A 148 -15.09 -16.72 11.83
N ASN A 149 -15.51 -17.97 11.80
CA ASN A 149 -16.90 -18.35 11.99
C ASN A 149 -17.36 -18.17 13.45
N GLY A 150 -18.63 -17.76 13.62
CA GLY A 150 -19.28 -17.70 14.93
C GLY A 150 -18.90 -16.51 15.79
N ARG A 151 -18.14 -15.54 15.29
CA ARG A 151 -17.81 -14.30 15.99
C ARG A 151 -18.65 -13.12 15.50
N SER A 152 -19.00 -12.22 16.41
CA SER A 152 -19.70 -10.99 16.07
C SER A 152 -18.79 -10.03 15.28
N ILE A 153 -19.40 -9.33 14.34
CA ILE A 153 -18.73 -8.38 13.44
C ILE A 153 -19.54 -7.11 13.42
N GLU A 154 -18.86 -5.99 13.55
CA GLU A 154 -19.43 -4.68 13.27
C GLU A 154 -18.77 -4.09 12.01
N ILE A 155 -19.57 -3.67 11.04
CA ILE A 155 -19.08 -3.10 9.80
C ILE A 155 -19.44 -1.62 9.78
N VAL A 156 -18.40 -0.77 9.84
CA VAL A 156 -18.56 0.68 9.73
C VAL A 156 -18.30 1.09 8.28
N LYS A 157 -19.35 1.54 7.61
CA LYS A 157 -19.24 2.10 6.25
C LYS A 157 -19.22 3.61 6.35
N VAL A 158 -18.10 4.22 5.92
CA VAL A 158 -18.01 5.67 5.81
C VAL A 158 -18.41 6.06 4.39
N PRO A 159 -19.55 6.75 4.19
CA PRO A 159 -19.94 7.21 2.88
C PRO A 159 -18.99 8.31 2.43
N VAL A 160 -18.05 7.97 1.57
CA VAL A 160 -17.20 8.94 0.90
C VAL A 160 -17.85 9.31 -0.42
N ALA A 161 -18.56 10.43 -0.46
CA ALA A 161 -19.07 11.00 -1.69
C ALA A 161 -17.90 11.60 -2.50
N ARG A 162 -17.10 10.78 -3.14
CA ARG A 162 -16.13 11.25 -4.14
C ARG A 162 -16.83 11.33 -5.47
N LEU A 163 -17.02 12.54 -6.00
CA LEU A 163 -17.42 12.73 -7.39
C LEU A 163 -16.26 12.28 -8.29
N MET A 164 -16.31 11.02 -8.69
CA MET A 164 -15.36 10.49 -9.67
C MET A 164 -15.92 10.76 -11.07
N LYS A 165 -15.16 11.53 -11.87
CA LYS A 165 -15.45 11.68 -13.31
C LYS A 165 -14.63 10.64 -14.08
N LEU A 166 -15.30 9.58 -14.52
CA LEU A 166 -14.69 8.58 -15.38
C LEU A 166 -14.84 8.98 -16.85
N LYS A 167 -13.73 8.97 -17.60
CA LYS A 167 -13.73 9.23 -19.05
C LYS A 167 -12.98 8.12 -19.76
N ILE A 168 -13.63 7.45 -20.69
CA ILE A 168 -12.99 6.44 -21.54
C ILE A 168 -12.67 7.11 -22.87
N LEU A 169 -11.39 7.00 -23.30
CA LEU A 169 -10.89 7.61 -24.53
C LEU A 169 -10.31 6.55 -25.45
N PHE A 170 -10.62 6.69 -26.71
CA PHE A 170 -10.02 5.90 -27.80
C PHE A 170 -9.52 6.85 -28.88
N PRO A 171 -8.31 7.46 -28.71
CA PRO A 171 -7.77 8.43 -29.65
C PRO A 171 -7.57 7.82 -31.02
N GLN A 172 -8.06 8.52 -32.04
CA GLN A 172 -7.79 8.19 -33.44
C GLN A 172 -6.53 8.95 -33.89
N PRO A 173 -5.63 8.31 -34.68
CA PRO A 173 -4.44 8.96 -35.19
C PRO A 173 -4.75 10.18 -36.08
N LYS A 174 -4.00 11.24 -35.88
CA LYS A 174 -3.98 12.44 -36.72
C LYS A 174 -2.71 12.46 -37.58
N PRO A 175 -2.61 13.33 -38.61
CA PRO A 175 -1.38 13.46 -39.40
C PRO A 175 -0.11 13.67 -38.57
N GLU A 176 -0.18 14.48 -37.50
CA GLU A 176 0.94 14.76 -36.60
C GLU A 176 1.38 13.48 -35.83
N ASP A 177 0.44 12.59 -35.55
CA ASP A 177 0.73 11.32 -34.88
C ASP A 177 1.47 10.33 -35.79
N MET A 178 1.36 10.48 -37.13
CA MET A 178 2.14 9.68 -38.11
C MET A 178 3.63 10.03 -38.02
N GLU A 179 3.96 11.31 -37.95
CA GLU A 179 5.35 11.78 -37.82
C GLU A 179 5.93 11.35 -36.46
N LEU A 180 5.15 11.54 -35.40
CA LEU A 180 5.55 11.12 -34.07
C LEU A 180 5.75 9.59 -33.99
N ALA A 181 4.89 8.80 -34.62
CA ALA A 181 5.00 7.35 -34.69
C ALA A 181 6.33 6.91 -35.34
N SER A 182 6.73 7.58 -36.43
CA SER A 182 8.02 7.33 -37.11
C SER A 182 9.19 7.65 -36.16
N THR A 183 9.15 8.80 -35.48
CA THR A 183 10.19 9.21 -34.53
C THR A 183 10.32 8.25 -33.36
N LEU A 184 9.19 7.72 -32.85
CA LEU A 184 9.14 6.82 -31.69
C LEU A 184 9.22 5.34 -32.07
N PHE A 185 9.41 5.01 -33.32
CA PHE A 185 9.42 3.63 -33.83
C PHE A 185 8.21 2.82 -33.36
N THR A 186 7.00 3.37 -33.55
CA THR A 186 5.75 2.78 -33.04
C THR A 186 4.61 2.93 -34.06
N HIS A 187 3.44 2.38 -33.71
CA HIS A 187 2.22 2.54 -34.53
C HIS A 187 1.56 3.89 -34.29
N PRO A 188 0.89 4.48 -35.29
CA PRO A 188 0.19 5.76 -35.16
C PRO A 188 -0.84 5.81 -34.03
N GLU A 189 -1.54 4.70 -33.77
CA GLU A 189 -2.52 4.61 -32.68
C GLU A 189 -1.86 4.71 -31.29
N VAL A 190 -0.59 4.27 -31.18
CA VAL A 190 0.18 4.42 -29.94
C VAL A 190 0.65 5.86 -29.80
N ALA A 191 1.10 6.48 -30.87
CA ALA A 191 1.47 7.89 -30.88
C ALA A 191 0.29 8.78 -30.49
N ALA A 192 -0.89 8.56 -31.05
CA ALA A 192 -2.11 9.28 -30.70
C ALA A 192 -2.45 9.17 -29.20
N ARG A 193 -2.28 7.98 -28.59
CA ARG A 193 -2.47 7.80 -27.15
C ARG A 193 -1.44 8.57 -26.35
N LEU A 194 -0.16 8.54 -26.75
CA LEU A 194 0.90 9.29 -26.09
C LEU A 194 0.67 10.79 -26.15
N THR A 195 0.21 11.31 -27.29
CA THR A 195 -0.16 12.72 -27.50
C THR A 195 -1.24 13.13 -26.49
N VAL A 196 -2.31 12.33 -26.36
CA VAL A 196 -3.38 12.61 -25.41
C VAL A 196 -2.89 12.53 -23.95
N ILE A 197 -2.09 11.53 -23.62
CA ILE A 197 -1.53 11.38 -22.27
C ILE A 197 -0.64 12.59 -21.92
N ARG A 198 0.24 12.98 -22.82
CA ARG A 198 1.11 14.15 -22.64
C ARG A 198 0.32 15.45 -22.44
N ASP A 199 -0.75 15.65 -23.22
CA ASP A 199 -1.64 16.80 -23.09
C ASP A 199 -2.29 16.84 -21.70
N TYR A 200 -2.80 15.71 -21.21
CA TYR A 200 -3.33 15.64 -19.87
C TYR A 200 -2.27 15.88 -18.79
N MET A 201 -1.07 15.30 -18.91
CA MET A 201 0.02 15.55 -17.97
C MET A 201 0.45 17.02 -17.94
N SER A 202 0.47 17.67 -19.09
CA SER A 202 0.84 19.09 -19.18
C SER A 202 -0.16 20.01 -18.49
N LYS A 203 -1.44 19.66 -18.52
CA LYS A 203 -2.56 20.46 -17.96
C LYS A 203 -2.78 20.25 -16.45
N HIS A 204 -2.19 19.21 -15.87
CA HIS A 204 -2.35 18.87 -14.45
C HIS A 204 -1.02 18.99 -13.72
N ARG A 205 -1.09 19.20 -12.41
CA ARG A 205 0.10 19.34 -11.57
C ARG A 205 0.74 17.98 -11.29
N SER A 206 -0.08 16.95 -11.05
CA SER A 206 0.37 15.61 -10.69
C SER A 206 -0.54 14.55 -11.30
N VAL A 207 0.04 13.67 -12.09
CA VAL A 207 -0.69 12.61 -12.81
C VAL A 207 -0.08 11.25 -12.51
N LEU A 208 -0.90 10.28 -12.13
CA LEU A 208 -0.52 8.87 -12.11
C LEU A 208 -0.99 8.19 -13.39
N LEU A 209 -0.07 7.53 -14.08
CA LEU A 209 -0.35 6.73 -15.26
C LEU A 209 -0.14 5.25 -14.92
N PHE A 210 -1.22 4.52 -14.68
CA PHE A 210 -1.16 3.09 -14.40
C PHE A 210 -1.07 2.25 -15.66
N THR A 211 -0.22 1.21 -15.59
CA THR A 211 -0.06 0.21 -16.64
C THR A 211 -0.14 -1.20 -16.05
N ASN A 212 -0.50 -2.18 -16.89
CA ASN A 212 -0.68 -3.56 -16.43
C ASN A 212 0.63 -4.32 -16.20
N THR A 213 1.74 -3.89 -16.81
CA THR A 213 3.02 -4.60 -16.73
C THR A 213 4.20 -3.64 -16.66
N ARG A 214 5.29 -4.11 -16.04
CA ARG A 214 6.57 -3.37 -15.98
C ARG A 214 7.10 -3.02 -17.37
N ALA A 215 7.06 -3.97 -18.30
CA ALA A 215 7.52 -3.75 -19.68
C ALA A 215 6.78 -2.60 -20.35
N ILE A 216 5.45 -2.50 -20.17
CA ILE A 216 4.67 -1.38 -20.72
C ILE A 216 5.08 -0.06 -20.06
N SER A 217 5.30 -0.05 -18.72
CA SER A 217 5.75 1.16 -18.00
C SER A 217 7.09 1.66 -18.55
N GLU A 218 8.06 0.76 -18.75
CA GLU A 218 9.38 1.09 -19.26
C GLU A 218 9.33 1.59 -20.71
N VAL A 219 8.56 0.92 -21.56
CA VAL A 219 8.37 1.32 -22.96
C VAL A 219 7.72 2.70 -23.06
N LEU A 220 6.69 2.98 -22.26
CA LEU A 220 6.04 4.31 -22.26
C LEU A 220 7.01 5.39 -21.78
N ALA A 221 7.73 5.15 -20.68
CA ALA A 221 8.71 6.10 -20.16
C ALA A 221 9.84 6.37 -21.17
N SER A 222 10.36 5.32 -21.81
CA SER A 222 11.37 5.44 -22.87
C SER A 222 10.86 6.31 -24.03
N ARG A 223 9.63 6.08 -24.49
CA ARG A 223 9.03 6.87 -25.57
C ARG A 223 8.86 8.34 -25.20
N PHE A 224 8.44 8.66 -23.98
CA PHE A 224 8.38 10.05 -23.51
C PHE A 224 9.76 10.70 -23.52
N LYS A 225 10.82 9.99 -23.10
CA LYS A 225 12.20 10.50 -23.12
C LYS A 225 12.75 10.68 -24.54
N VAL A 226 12.41 9.79 -25.46
CA VAL A 226 12.79 9.94 -26.88
C VAL A 226 12.06 11.11 -27.50
N TRP A 227 10.80 11.33 -27.15
CA TRP A 227 10.00 12.43 -27.65
C TRP A 227 10.47 13.80 -27.11
N ASP A 228 10.73 13.83 -25.79
CA ASP A 228 11.12 15.04 -25.06
C ASP A 228 11.88 14.62 -23.81
N ILE A 229 13.20 14.77 -23.85
CA ILE A 229 14.06 14.31 -22.76
C ILE A 229 13.83 15.07 -21.45
N ASP A 230 13.39 16.31 -21.55
CA ASP A 230 13.14 17.21 -20.41
C ASP A 230 11.71 17.12 -19.87
N PHE A 231 10.85 16.32 -20.52
CA PHE A 231 9.48 16.15 -20.04
C PHE A 231 9.47 15.48 -18.66
N PRO A 232 8.89 16.12 -17.63
CA PRO A 232 9.04 15.73 -16.23
C PRO A 232 8.18 14.51 -15.88
N VAL A 233 8.57 13.35 -16.39
CA VAL A 233 7.95 12.05 -16.16
C VAL A 233 8.97 11.04 -15.66
N SER A 234 8.55 10.18 -14.73
CA SER A 234 9.37 9.08 -14.23
C SER A 234 8.59 7.77 -14.18
N ILE A 235 9.26 6.68 -13.83
CA ILE A 235 8.65 5.35 -13.70
C ILE A 235 8.70 4.86 -12.24
N HIS A 236 7.72 4.02 -11.89
CA HIS A 236 7.68 3.36 -10.59
C HIS A 236 7.16 1.92 -10.71
N HIS A 237 8.00 0.96 -10.39
CA HIS A 237 7.62 -0.45 -10.28
C HIS A 237 8.56 -1.23 -9.35
N GLY A 238 8.13 -2.39 -8.89
CA GLY A 238 8.82 -3.16 -7.85
C GLY A 238 10.23 -3.66 -8.19
N SER A 239 10.65 -3.66 -9.47
CA SER A 239 12.02 -4.05 -9.89
C SER A 239 13.03 -2.91 -9.86
N LEU A 240 12.59 -1.66 -9.71
CA LEU A 240 13.51 -0.53 -9.58
C LEU A 240 14.22 -0.55 -8.22
N ALA A 241 15.45 -0.01 -8.21
CA ALA A 241 16.16 0.24 -6.97
C ALA A 241 15.32 1.09 -6.00
N LYS A 242 15.43 0.82 -4.71
CA LYS A 242 14.67 1.54 -3.67
C LYS A 242 14.88 3.06 -3.74
N THR A 243 16.12 3.49 -3.95
CA THR A 243 16.49 4.90 -4.09
C THR A 243 15.77 5.58 -5.25
N SER A 244 15.69 4.92 -6.41
CA SER A 244 14.99 5.44 -7.60
C SER A 244 13.49 5.57 -7.36
N ARG A 245 12.87 4.61 -6.66
CA ARG A 245 11.45 4.67 -6.32
C ARG A 245 11.15 5.85 -5.39
N ILE A 246 11.93 6.01 -4.32
CA ILE A 246 11.77 7.12 -3.37
C ILE A 246 11.98 8.46 -4.06
N ALA A 247 12.97 8.56 -4.96
CA ALA A 247 13.22 9.78 -5.73
C ALA A 247 12.02 10.13 -6.61
N ALA A 248 11.42 9.17 -7.30
CA ALA A 248 10.24 9.36 -8.15
C ALA A 248 9.00 9.79 -7.32
N GLU A 249 8.75 9.14 -6.19
CA GLU A 249 7.68 9.50 -5.26
C GLU A 249 7.86 10.93 -4.72
N THR A 250 9.07 11.25 -4.26
CA THR A 250 9.41 12.59 -3.73
C THR A 250 9.30 13.67 -4.81
N GLY A 251 9.79 13.39 -6.02
CA GLY A 251 9.69 14.31 -7.15
C GLY A 251 8.25 14.63 -7.52
N LEU A 252 7.35 13.63 -7.49
CA LEU A 252 5.92 13.87 -7.72
C LEU A 252 5.29 14.70 -6.58
N LYS A 253 5.59 14.38 -5.31
CA LYS A 253 5.11 15.15 -4.14
C LYS A 253 5.52 16.61 -4.20
N LYS A 254 6.77 16.88 -4.55
CA LYS A 254 7.31 18.25 -4.64
C LYS A 254 6.87 18.99 -5.90
N GLY A 255 6.25 18.31 -6.87
CA GLY A 255 5.85 18.88 -8.15
C GLY A 255 7.02 19.08 -9.13
N GLU A 256 8.15 18.43 -8.89
CA GLU A 256 9.30 18.34 -9.80
C GLU A 256 8.97 17.42 -11.00
N LEU A 257 8.09 16.42 -10.77
CA LEU A 257 7.52 15.57 -11.80
C LEU A 257 6.04 15.90 -12.00
N LYS A 258 5.61 15.92 -13.24
CA LYS A 258 4.20 16.05 -13.63
C LYS A 258 3.50 14.70 -13.78
N GLY A 259 4.26 13.65 -14.11
CA GLY A 259 3.72 12.32 -14.31
C GLY A 259 4.57 11.21 -13.72
N LEU A 260 3.90 10.20 -13.17
CA LEU A 260 4.53 8.98 -12.70
C LEU A 260 3.86 7.78 -13.37
N ILE A 261 4.64 7.04 -14.18
CA ILE A 261 4.17 5.83 -14.85
C ILE A 261 4.40 4.66 -13.91
N ALA A 262 3.33 4.01 -13.49
CA ALA A 262 3.40 2.99 -12.45
C ALA A 262 2.69 1.69 -12.84
N THR A 263 3.07 0.61 -12.18
CA THR A 263 2.28 -0.62 -12.12
C THR A 263 1.47 -0.65 -10.82
N SER A 264 0.64 -1.67 -10.64
CA SER A 264 -0.15 -1.89 -9.43
C SER A 264 0.65 -1.86 -8.11
N SER A 265 1.98 -1.89 -8.17
CA SER A 265 2.82 -1.71 -6.97
C SER A 265 2.69 -0.34 -6.29
N LEU A 266 2.11 0.64 -6.97
CA LEU A 266 1.81 1.97 -6.44
C LEU A 266 0.33 2.13 -6.02
N GLU A 267 -0.54 1.16 -6.36
CA GLU A 267 -1.96 1.19 -5.97
C GLU A 267 -2.16 1.05 -4.46
N LEU A 268 -1.19 0.46 -3.77
CA LEU A 268 -1.30 0.11 -2.35
C LEU A 268 -0.58 1.11 -1.45
N GLY A 269 -1.37 1.99 -0.81
CA GLY A 269 -1.03 2.72 0.42
C GLY A 269 0.24 3.57 0.42
N ILE A 270 0.82 3.88 -0.74
CA ILE A 270 1.94 4.81 -0.81
C ILE A 270 1.38 6.23 -0.83
N ASP A 271 1.76 7.03 0.15
CA ASP A 271 1.41 8.45 0.17
C ASP A 271 2.22 9.20 -0.90
N VAL A 272 1.65 9.34 -2.08
CA VAL A 272 2.21 10.16 -3.18
C VAL A 272 1.76 11.62 -3.13
N GLY A 273 1.07 12.02 -2.06
CA GLY A 273 0.52 13.35 -1.90
C GLY A 273 -0.76 13.57 -2.72
N ARG A 274 -1.02 14.82 -3.09
CA ARG A 274 -2.21 15.17 -3.89
C ARG A 274 -2.01 14.75 -5.34
N ILE A 275 -2.93 13.94 -5.85
CA ILE A 275 -3.03 13.55 -7.26
C ILE A 275 -4.22 14.25 -7.90
N ASP A 276 -3.98 14.96 -9.00
CA ASP A 276 -5.01 15.70 -9.72
C ASP A 276 -5.72 14.82 -10.75
N LEU A 277 -5.01 13.85 -11.34
CA LEU A 277 -5.55 12.96 -12.37
C LEU A 277 -4.91 11.57 -12.29
N VAL A 278 -5.74 10.55 -12.46
CA VAL A 278 -5.30 9.16 -12.67
C VAL A 278 -5.65 8.75 -14.10
N ILE A 279 -4.69 8.22 -14.82
CA ILE A 279 -4.86 7.67 -16.16
C ILE A 279 -4.58 6.16 -16.09
N GLN A 280 -5.53 5.36 -16.56
CA GLN A 280 -5.31 3.93 -16.77
C GLN A 280 -4.98 3.67 -18.24
N TYR A 281 -3.77 3.20 -18.53
CA TYR A 281 -3.39 2.79 -19.87
C TYR A 281 -3.83 1.35 -20.13
N MET A 282 -4.73 1.14 -21.10
CA MET A 282 -5.45 -0.12 -21.35
C MET A 282 -6.46 -0.48 -20.25
N SER A 283 -7.11 -1.64 -20.37
CA SER A 283 -8.10 -2.10 -19.40
C SER A 283 -7.44 -2.43 -18.05
N PRO A 284 -8.02 -2.02 -16.91
CA PRO A 284 -7.53 -2.41 -15.58
C PRO A 284 -7.80 -3.90 -15.26
N ARG A 285 -8.49 -4.64 -16.16
CA ARG A 285 -8.90 -6.04 -16.05
C ARG A 285 -9.94 -6.34 -14.96
N GLN A 286 -9.99 -5.54 -13.91
CA GLN A 286 -10.96 -5.66 -12.81
C GLN A 286 -11.61 -4.31 -12.53
N VAL A 287 -12.93 -4.31 -12.35
CA VAL A 287 -13.70 -3.08 -12.05
C VAL A 287 -13.25 -2.47 -10.71
N THR A 288 -12.96 -3.31 -9.73
CA THR A 288 -12.48 -2.90 -8.40
C THR A 288 -11.14 -2.15 -8.41
N ARG A 289 -10.36 -2.27 -9.48
CA ARG A 289 -9.11 -1.49 -9.66
C ARG A 289 -9.35 -0.12 -10.30
N LEU A 290 -10.54 0.12 -10.79
CA LEU A 290 -10.89 1.39 -11.42
C LEU A 290 -11.54 2.36 -10.42
N ILE A 291 -12.10 1.84 -9.35
CA ILE A 291 -12.81 2.56 -8.29
C ILE A 291 -11.87 2.79 -7.10
#